data_0fce5c96d7eaaf6bf10dc0ae51d80356
#
_entry.id   0fce5c96d7eaaf6bf10dc0ae51d80356
#
_cell.length_a   1.000
_cell.length_b   1.000
_cell.length_c   1.000
_cell.angle_alpha   90.00
_cell.angle_beta   90.00
_cell.angle_gamma   90.00
#
_symmetry.space_group_name_H-M   'P 1'
#
loop_
_entity.id
_entity.type
_entity.pdbx_description
1 polymer ?
#
loop_
_entity_poly.entity_id
_entity_poly.type
_entity_poly.pdbx_seq_one_letter_code
_entity_poly.pdbx_strand_id
1 'polypeptide(L)' 'MKKVIVIDNNGEEVKVDLTKFVHHINLYHKTEISVHDESGHYFTVDDDFRRKLKEIMTEKSQ' A
#
# COMPACT_ATOMS: atom_id res chain seq x y z
N MET A 1 -9.37 4.91 -12.76
CA MET A 1 -8.41 4.67 -11.68
C MET A 1 -9.12 4.17 -10.44
N LYS A 2 -8.56 3.18 -9.79
CA LYS A 2 -9.19 2.62 -8.60
C LYS A 2 -8.61 3.24 -7.34
N LYS A 3 -9.50 3.68 -6.48
CA LYS A 3 -9.13 4.17 -5.16
C LYS A 3 -9.49 3.12 -4.13
N VAL A 4 -8.59 2.90 -3.18
CA VAL A 4 -8.84 1.98 -2.08
C VAL A 4 -8.49 2.65 -0.77
N ILE A 5 -9.04 2.13 0.32
CA ILE A 5 -8.73 2.61 1.65
C ILE A 5 -7.68 1.68 2.25
N VAL A 6 -6.59 2.27 2.72
CA VAL A 6 -5.58 1.53 3.49
C VAL A 6 -5.43 2.19 4.85
N ILE A 7 -5.01 1.43 5.83
CA ILE A 7 -4.88 1.92 7.20
C ILE A 7 -3.41 2.25 7.45
N ASP A 8 -3.14 3.46 7.91
CA ASP A 8 -1.78 3.87 8.19
C ASP A 8 -1.32 3.37 9.57
N ASN A 9 -0.09 3.72 9.95
CA ASN A 9 0.48 3.25 11.21
C ASN A 9 -0.23 3.82 12.44
N ASN A 10 -1.00 4.87 12.27
CA ASN A 10 -1.78 5.48 13.35
C ASN A 10 -3.21 4.95 13.42
N GLY A 11 -3.57 4.04 12.51
CA GLY A 11 -4.92 3.51 12.46
C GLY A 11 -5.89 4.37 11.68
N GLU A 12 -5.41 5.35 10.93
CA GLU A 12 -6.27 6.23 10.15
C GLU A 12 -6.51 5.66 8.76
N GLU A 13 -7.70 5.90 8.23
CA GLU A 13 -8.06 5.47 6.88
C GLU A 13 -7.50 6.46 5.87
N VAL A 14 -6.80 5.95 4.87
CA VAL A 14 -6.19 6.76 3.82
C VAL A 14 -6.65 6.25 2.46
N LYS A 15 -7.23 7.14 1.67
CA LYS A 15 -7.66 6.79 0.32
C LYS A 15 -6.48 6.97 -0.63
N VAL A 16 -6.11 5.92 -1.34
CA VAL A 16 -4.97 5.96 -2.26
C VAL A 16 -5.37 5.41 -3.61
N ASP A 17 -4.64 5.85 -4.65
CA ASP A 17 -4.78 5.28 -6.00
C ASP A 17 -4.04 3.94 -5.98
N LEU A 18 -4.78 2.85 -6.09
CA LEU A 18 -4.23 1.51 -5.94
C LEU A 18 -3.07 1.25 -6.89
N THR A 19 -3.24 1.58 -8.17
CA THR A 19 -2.21 1.32 -9.18
C THR A 19 -0.92 2.06 -8.87
N LYS A 20 -1.03 3.34 -8.55
CA LYS A 20 0.14 4.15 -8.23
C LYS A 20 0.79 3.72 -6.93
N PHE A 21 -0.03 3.41 -5.93
CA PHE A 21 0.46 3.00 -4.63
C PHE A 21 1.26 1.71 -4.73
N VAL A 22 0.70 0.70 -5.40
CA VAL A 22 1.36 -0.59 -5.59
C VAL A 22 2.63 -0.43 -6.43
N HIS A 23 2.58 0.40 -7.47
CA HIS A 23 3.74 0.67 -8.31
C HIS A 23 4.89 1.24 -7.49
N HIS A 24 4.61 2.21 -6.63
CA HIS A 24 5.61 2.80 -5.76
C HIS A 24 6.20 1.77 -4.79
N ILE A 25 5.33 0.97 -4.17
CA ILE A 25 5.77 -0.07 -3.24
C ILE A 25 6.69 -1.06 -3.95
N ASN A 26 6.34 -1.48 -5.16
CA ASN A 26 7.15 -2.43 -5.92
C ASN A 26 8.49 -1.85 -6.35
N LEU A 27 8.57 -0.54 -6.58
CA LEU A 27 9.82 0.10 -6.99
C LEU A 27 10.76 0.36 -5.81
N TYR A 28 10.23 0.83 -4.70
CA TYR A 28 11.05 1.34 -3.61
C TYR A 28 10.97 0.55 -2.32
N HIS A 29 9.97 -0.33 -2.19
CA HIS A 29 9.72 -1.06 -0.95
C HIS A 29 9.45 -2.54 -1.19
N LYS A 30 10.10 -3.12 -2.21
CA LYS A 30 9.77 -4.50 -2.59
C LYS A 30 10.46 -5.56 -1.72
N THR A 31 11.48 -5.17 -0.98
CA THR A 31 12.20 -6.10 -0.09
C THR A 31 12.43 -5.44 1.26
N GLU A 32 12.65 -6.27 2.27
CA GLU A 32 12.94 -5.81 3.62
C GLU A 32 11.79 -5.01 4.22
N ILE A 33 12.03 -4.45 5.39
CA ILE A 33 11.05 -3.62 6.09
C ILE A 33 11.42 -2.18 5.88
N SER A 34 10.46 -1.37 5.43
CA SER A 34 10.69 0.05 5.22
C SER A 34 9.42 0.82 5.57
N VAL A 35 9.52 2.15 5.60
CA VAL A 35 8.38 3.01 5.88
C VAL A 35 8.11 3.86 4.65
N HIS A 36 6.86 3.83 4.20
CA HIS A 36 6.40 4.64 3.08
C HIS A 36 5.59 5.81 3.61
N ASP A 37 5.90 7.02 3.12
CA ASP A 37 5.17 8.24 3.45
C ASP A 37 4.21 8.56 2.31
N GLU A 38 2.92 8.66 2.63
CA GLU A 38 1.89 9.01 1.67
C GLU A 38 1.10 10.19 2.23
N SER A 39 1.38 11.40 1.75
CA SER A 39 0.66 12.62 2.15
C SER A 39 0.63 12.81 3.67
N GLY A 40 1.74 12.56 4.33
CA GLY A 40 1.84 12.71 5.78
C GLY A 40 1.39 11.49 6.57
N HIS A 41 0.96 10.44 5.90
CA HIS A 41 0.60 9.17 6.54
C HIS A 41 1.72 8.17 6.33
N TYR A 42 2.02 7.40 7.36
CA TYR A 42 3.15 6.45 7.30
C TYR A 42 2.65 5.02 7.33
N PHE A 43 3.24 4.19 6.49
CA PHE A 43 2.90 2.77 6.38
C PHE A 43 4.18 1.96 6.55
N THR A 44 4.17 0.99 7.47
CA THR A 44 5.27 0.05 7.56
C THR A 44 5.07 -1.00 6.47
N VAL A 45 6.01 -1.07 5.55
CA VAL A 45 5.94 -2.00 4.42
C VAL A 45 6.82 -3.19 4.73
N ASP A 46 6.19 -4.33 4.96
CA ASP A 46 6.85 -5.60 5.21
C ASP A 46 6.21 -6.66 4.31
N ASP A 47 6.57 -7.92 4.51
CA ASP A 47 6.05 -9.00 3.68
C ASP A 47 4.52 -9.12 3.80
N ASP A 48 3.98 -8.95 5.00
CA ASP A 48 2.53 -9.00 5.20
C ASP A 48 1.83 -7.87 4.48
N PHE A 49 2.38 -6.67 4.55
CA PHE A 49 1.81 -5.51 3.89
C PHE A 49 1.79 -5.72 2.37
N ARG A 50 2.91 -6.17 1.81
CA ARG A 50 3.02 -6.43 0.38
C ARG A 50 2.04 -7.51 -0.08
N ARG A 51 1.87 -8.55 0.74
CA ARG A 51 0.94 -9.63 0.43
C ARG A 51 -0.51 -9.13 0.43
N LYS A 52 -0.87 -8.31 1.40
CA LYS A 52 -2.21 -7.72 1.48
C LYS A 52 -2.51 -6.86 0.26
N LEU A 53 -1.55 -6.06 -0.17
CA LEU A 53 -1.72 -5.25 -1.38
C LEU A 53 -1.94 -6.13 -2.61
N LYS A 54 -1.18 -7.22 -2.72
CA LYS A 54 -1.32 -8.14 -3.83
C LYS A 54 -2.70 -8.78 -3.84
N GLU A 55 -3.23 -9.14 -2.69
CA GLU A 55 -4.57 -9.69 -2.56
C GLU A 55 -5.62 -8.69 -3.01
N ILE A 56 -5.49 -7.44 -2.60
CA ILE A 56 -6.41 -6.38 -3.00
C ILE A 56 -6.39 -6.21 -4.52
N MET A 57 -5.22 -6.20 -5.12
CA MET A 57 -5.08 -6.09 -6.57
C MET A 57 -5.76 -7.26 -7.29
N THR A 58 -5.56 -8.47 -6.80
CA THR A 58 -6.15 -9.67 -7.39
C THR A 58 -7.67 -9.61 -7.34
N GLU A 59 -8.23 -9.22 -6.20
CA GLU A 59 -9.67 -9.09 -6.04
C GLU A 59 -10.24 -8.01 -6.96
N LYS A 60 -9.55 -6.87 -7.07
CA LYS A 60 -10.05 -5.74 -7.85
C LYS A 60 -9.89 -5.94 -9.35
N SER A 61 -9.04 -6.85 -9.77
CA SER A 61 -8.81 -7.08 -11.20
C SER A 61 -9.82 -8.05 -11.82
N GLN A 62 -10.72 -8.58 -11.04
CA GLN A 62 -11.76 -9.48 -11.54
C GLN A 62 -13.00 -8.75 -11.99
#